data_d55d477d779a58b737e2b876dd449e7e
#
_entry.id   d55d477d779a58b737e2b876dd449e7e
#
_cell.length_a   1.000
_cell.length_b   1.000
_cell.length_c   1.000
_cell.angle_alpha   90.00
_cell.angle_beta   90.00
_cell.angle_gamma   90.00
#
_symmetry.space_group_name_H-M   'P 1'
#
loop_
_entity.id
_entity.type
_entity.pdbx_description
1 polymer ?
#
loop_
_entity_poly.entity_id
_entity_poly.type
_entity_poly.pdbx_seq_one_letter_code
_entity_poly.pdbx_strand_id
1 'polypeptide(L)'
;MLRRNLLSLGLGVLCASGLFAQDGEKKIPKLLVITESKGFVHEVVKRPAPDKFCIVEEALTKLGKDTGDFEAVCSQDSRKAITAENLKQYDAVFFYTTGDLPWSETQKADLLNYVKSGKGFTGSHCATDTFYGWTPYGDMIGGYFDGHPWHTKVNVVVEDRTNPATKHLGESFEITDELYQFRTPYNRDKLRVLMRIDPKWAKEKRLDELKQIASRKAALEVKAESLAKEGKTAEAEKAKSDAAKLKPGVHREDDDHALAWVRDYGKGRVFYTALGHRPEVWKDKRFLDHVRGGMQYAMGQATSDASPRPAPGE
;
A
#
# COMPACT_ATOMS: atom_id res chain seq x y z
N MET A 1 -23.88 50.65 81.16
CA MET A 1 -24.58 50.71 79.85
C MET A 1 -23.89 49.80 78.88
N LEU A 2 -24.41 48.59 78.66
CA LEU A 2 -23.85 47.57 77.76
C LEU A 2 -24.51 47.75 76.41
N ARG A 3 -23.70 47.84 75.33
CA ARG A 3 -24.14 47.70 73.94
C ARG A 3 -23.77 46.31 73.44
N ARG A 4 -24.81 45.52 73.12
CA ARG A 4 -24.66 44.19 72.47
C ARG A 4 -24.50 44.39 71.00
N ASN A 5 -23.40 43.88 70.43
CA ASN A 5 -23.21 43.73 68.99
C ASN A 5 -23.73 42.35 68.55
N LEU A 6 -24.69 42.33 67.61
CA LEU A 6 -25.14 41.14 66.89
C LEU A 6 -24.24 40.92 65.69
N LEU A 7 -23.56 39.77 65.68
CA LEU A 7 -22.93 39.26 64.49
C LEU A 7 -23.96 38.46 63.66
N SER A 8 -24.24 38.92 62.45
CA SER A 8 -24.99 38.15 61.44
C SER A 8 -24.00 37.24 60.63
N LEU A 9 -24.15 35.93 60.81
CA LEU A 9 -23.51 34.95 59.92
C LEU A 9 -24.26 34.89 58.57
N GLY A 10 -23.60 35.32 57.47
CA GLY A 10 -24.07 35.09 56.11
C GLY A 10 -23.63 33.71 55.63
N LEU A 11 -24.61 32.83 55.40
CA LEU A 11 -24.39 31.50 54.79
C LEU A 11 -24.21 31.67 53.25
N GLY A 12 -22.98 31.62 52.78
CA GLY A 12 -22.68 31.60 51.33
C GLY A 12 -22.94 30.24 50.78
N VAL A 13 -23.97 30.08 49.94
CA VAL A 13 -24.19 28.86 49.11
C VAL A 13 -23.25 28.93 47.92
N LEU A 14 -22.20 28.13 47.93
CA LEU A 14 -21.38 27.86 46.72
C LEU A 14 -22.20 26.96 45.78
N CYS A 15 -22.77 27.52 44.72
CA CYS A 15 -23.23 26.77 43.58
C CYS A 15 -22.00 26.28 42.80
N ALA A 16 -21.59 25.03 43.01
CA ALA A 16 -20.66 24.34 42.14
C ALA A 16 -21.36 24.03 40.81
N SER A 17 -21.18 24.92 39.83
CA SER A 17 -21.56 24.64 38.42
C SER A 17 -20.66 23.53 37.90
N GLY A 18 -21.11 22.28 37.96
CA GLY A 18 -20.49 21.17 37.30
C GLY A 18 -20.49 21.42 35.79
N LEU A 19 -19.31 21.74 35.21
CA LEU A 19 -19.09 21.61 33.77
C LEU A 19 -19.16 20.12 33.43
N PHE A 20 -20.35 19.67 33.03
CA PHE A 20 -20.46 18.44 32.27
C PHE A 20 -19.77 18.73 30.91
N ALA A 21 -18.54 18.25 30.74
CA ALA A 21 -17.95 18.13 29.43
C ALA A 21 -18.92 17.25 28.62
N GLN A 22 -19.60 17.85 27.63
CA GLN A 22 -20.26 17.08 26.60
C GLN A 22 -19.16 16.27 25.90
N ASP A 23 -19.10 14.97 26.15
CA ASP A 23 -18.39 14.03 25.29
C ASP A 23 -19.05 14.16 23.92
N GLY A 24 -18.44 15.01 23.06
CA GLY A 24 -18.82 15.10 21.67
C GLY A 24 -18.67 13.71 21.05
N GLU A 25 -19.75 13.20 20.50
CA GLU A 25 -19.78 11.92 19.78
C GLU A 25 -18.57 11.87 18.84
N LYS A 26 -17.62 10.96 19.09
CA LYS A 26 -16.37 10.89 18.33
C LYS A 26 -16.72 10.53 16.89
N LYS A 27 -16.65 11.52 16.01
CA LYS A 27 -16.96 11.34 14.58
C LYS A 27 -16.11 10.21 14.01
N ILE A 28 -16.77 9.15 13.53
CA ILE A 28 -16.09 8.03 12.85
C ILE A 28 -15.53 8.56 11.53
N PRO A 29 -14.20 8.44 11.28
CA PRO A 29 -13.59 8.84 10.02
C PRO A 29 -14.17 8.08 8.82
N LYS A 30 -14.19 8.71 7.65
CA LYS A 30 -14.65 8.09 6.41
C LYS A 30 -13.50 7.76 5.48
N LEU A 31 -13.50 6.53 4.97
CA LEU A 31 -12.54 6.01 4.00
C LEU A 31 -13.21 5.84 2.64
N LEU A 32 -12.74 6.56 1.62
CA LEU A 32 -13.16 6.33 0.24
C LEU A 32 -12.32 5.20 -0.38
N VAL A 33 -12.96 4.08 -0.73
CA VAL A 33 -12.31 2.90 -1.31
C VAL A 33 -12.56 2.87 -2.81
N ILE A 34 -11.48 2.94 -3.61
CA ILE A 34 -11.52 2.87 -5.08
C ILE A 34 -10.92 1.55 -5.54
N THR A 35 -11.74 0.74 -6.22
CA THR A 35 -11.37 -0.58 -6.75
C THR A 35 -11.56 -0.67 -8.28
N GLU A 36 -11.43 0.44 -8.97
CA GLU A 36 -11.55 0.52 -10.43
C GLU A 36 -10.26 0.06 -11.11
N SER A 37 -10.40 -0.79 -12.15
CA SER A 37 -9.29 -1.28 -12.97
C SER A 37 -9.46 -0.83 -14.43
N LYS A 38 -8.38 -0.26 -15.02
CA LYS A 38 -8.28 0.04 -16.46
C LYS A 38 -7.14 -0.75 -17.13
N GLY A 39 -6.30 -1.41 -16.34
CA GLY A 39 -5.33 -2.41 -16.75
C GLY A 39 -5.81 -3.82 -16.42
N PHE A 40 -4.94 -4.61 -15.80
CA PHE A 40 -5.29 -5.95 -15.34
C PHE A 40 -6.37 -5.92 -14.25
N VAL A 41 -7.39 -6.77 -14.38
CA VAL A 41 -8.46 -6.86 -13.38
C VAL A 41 -8.20 -8.04 -12.44
N HIS A 42 -7.74 -7.74 -11.23
CA HIS A 42 -7.51 -8.74 -10.20
C HIS A 42 -8.81 -9.41 -9.75
N GLU A 43 -8.73 -10.69 -9.38
CA GLU A 43 -9.90 -11.44 -8.88
C GLU A 43 -10.56 -10.76 -7.69
N VAL A 44 -9.75 -10.26 -6.77
CA VAL A 44 -10.20 -9.65 -5.51
C VAL A 44 -11.00 -8.36 -5.67
N VAL A 45 -10.98 -7.73 -6.86
CA VAL A 45 -11.80 -6.54 -7.17
C VAL A 45 -12.95 -6.81 -8.14
N LYS A 46 -13.13 -8.06 -8.57
CA LYS A 46 -14.29 -8.42 -9.39
C LYS A 46 -15.54 -8.47 -8.53
N ARG A 47 -16.47 -7.56 -8.75
CA ARG A 47 -17.79 -7.61 -8.13
C ARG A 47 -18.62 -8.73 -8.74
N PRO A 48 -19.24 -9.61 -7.94
CA PRO A 48 -20.09 -10.69 -8.47
C PRO A 48 -21.35 -10.16 -9.17
N ALA A 49 -21.83 -8.97 -8.77
CA ALA A 49 -22.90 -8.21 -9.42
C ALA A 49 -22.67 -6.71 -9.15
N PRO A 50 -23.29 -5.79 -9.94
CA PRO A 50 -23.08 -4.35 -9.80
C PRO A 50 -23.38 -3.78 -8.40
N ASP A 51 -24.33 -4.38 -7.69
CA ASP A 51 -24.79 -4.03 -6.34
C ASP A 51 -24.09 -4.84 -5.22
N LYS A 52 -23.16 -5.73 -5.57
CA LYS A 52 -22.41 -6.56 -4.61
C LYS A 52 -20.98 -6.10 -4.50
N PHE A 53 -20.45 -6.13 -3.30
CA PHE A 53 -19.06 -5.83 -3.06
C PHE A 53 -18.14 -6.94 -3.57
N CYS A 54 -16.94 -6.54 -4.01
CA CYS A 54 -15.84 -7.46 -4.23
C CYS A 54 -15.13 -7.78 -2.90
N ILE A 55 -14.19 -8.73 -2.93
CA ILE A 55 -13.47 -9.21 -1.73
C ILE A 55 -12.80 -8.04 -0.97
N VAL A 56 -12.12 -7.14 -1.67
CA VAL A 56 -11.47 -5.95 -1.06
C VAL A 56 -12.49 -5.06 -0.36
N GLU A 57 -13.58 -4.75 -1.03
CA GLU A 57 -14.64 -3.88 -0.51
C GLU A 57 -15.34 -4.49 0.70
N GLU A 58 -15.65 -5.79 0.65
CA GLU A 58 -16.24 -6.53 1.78
C GLU A 58 -15.29 -6.55 2.98
N ALA A 59 -14.01 -6.86 2.75
CA ALA A 59 -13.02 -6.94 3.81
C ALA A 59 -12.85 -5.59 4.53
N LEU A 60 -12.72 -4.49 3.77
CA LEU A 60 -12.55 -3.16 4.35
C LEU A 60 -13.82 -2.65 5.04
N THR A 61 -14.99 -2.89 4.45
CA THR A 61 -16.28 -2.51 5.07
C THR A 61 -16.50 -3.26 6.38
N LYS A 62 -16.21 -4.58 6.39
CA LYS A 62 -16.30 -5.39 7.60
C LYS A 62 -15.27 -4.94 8.65
N LEU A 63 -14.03 -4.69 8.25
CA LEU A 63 -12.96 -4.24 9.13
C LEU A 63 -13.33 -2.93 9.83
N GLY A 64 -13.79 -1.93 9.08
CA GLY A 64 -14.24 -0.64 9.63
C GLY A 64 -15.40 -0.81 10.61
N LYS A 65 -16.40 -1.63 10.26
CA LYS A 65 -17.56 -1.92 11.12
C LYS A 65 -17.17 -2.65 12.40
N ASP A 66 -16.33 -3.69 12.31
CA ASP A 66 -15.96 -4.52 13.46
C ASP A 66 -15.08 -3.76 14.46
N THR A 67 -14.27 -2.82 13.98
CA THR A 67 -13.33 -2.05 14.82
C THR A 67 -13.85 -0.70 15.26
N GLY A 68 -14.82 -0.11 14.53
CA GLY A 68 -15.29 1.26 14.75
C GLY A 68 -14.26 2.33 14.36
N ASP A 69 -13.19 1.99 13.67
CA ASP A 69 -12.12 2.92 13.33
C ASP A 69 -12.47 3.83 12.14
N PHE A 70 -13.29 3.35 11.23
CA PHE A 70 -13.71 4.09 10.03
C PHE A 70 -14.99 3.52 9.41
N GLU A 71 -15.65 4.35 8.61
CA GLU A 71 -16.73 3.97 7.69
C GLU A 71 -16.16 3.89 6.27
N ALA A 72 -16.25 2.72 5.61
CA ALA A 72 -15.81 2.54 4.23
C ALA A 72 -16.94 2.87 3.25
N VAL A 73 -16.64 3.71 2.25
CA VAL A 73 -17.51 4.01 1.12
C VAL A 73 -16.83 3.57 -0.17
N CYS A 74 -17.37 2.54 -0.84
CA CYS A 74 -16.71 1.87 -1.95
C CYS A 74 -17.24 2.33 -3.32
N SER A 75 -16.32 2.53 -4.28
CA SER A 75 -16.65 2.92 -5.64
C SER A 75 -15.75 2.26 -6.68
N GLN A 76 -16.34 1.84 -7.82
CA GLN A 76 -15.62 1.48 -9.04
C GLN A 76 -15.81 2.53 -10.15
N ASP A 77 -16.35 3.70 -9.81
CA ASP A 77 -16.45 4.87 -10.68
C ASP A 77 -15.62 6.02 -10.07
N SER A 78 -14.32 5.98 -10.31
CA SER A 78 -13.39 6.95 -9.76
C SER A 78 -13.62 8.37 -10.33
N ARG A 79 -14.18 8.49 -11.53
CA ARG A 79 -14.51 9.79 -12.12
C ARG A 79 -15.56 10.55 -11.31
N LYS A 80 -16.55 9.84 -10.76
CA LYS A 80 -17.53 10.45 -9.86
C LYS A 80 -16.97 10.63 -8.46
N ALA A 81 -16.14 9.68 -8.00
CA ALA A 81 -15.66 9.65 -6.64
C ALA A 81 -14.56 10.68 -6.36
N ILE A 82 -13.62 10.89 -7.28
CA ILE A 82 -12.47 11.80 -7.11
C ILE A 82 -12.78 13.18 -7.69
N THR A 83 -13.40 14.00 -6.89
CA THR A 83 -13.61 15.43 -7.14
C THR A 83 -13.35 16.21 -5.87
N ALA A 84 -12.91 17.46 -5.94
CA ALA A 84 -12.63 18.28 -4.76
C ALA A 84 -13.82 18.33 -3.81
N GLU A 85 -15.04 18.43 -4.32
CA GLU A 85 -16.26 18.49 -3.49
C GLU A 85 -16.53 17.16 -2.76
N ASN A 86 -16.45 16.04 -3.49
CA ASN A 86 -16.72 14.75 -2.88
C ASN A 86 -15.63 14.35 -1.87
N LEU A 87 -14.36 14.64 -2.17
CA LEU A 87 -13.23 14.32 -1.30
C LEU A 87 -13.31 15.00 0.08
N LYS A 88 -13.98 16.15 0.21
CA LYS A 88 -14.18 16.81 1.51
C LYS A 88 -14.88 15.94 2.55
N GLN A 89 -15.66 14.95 2.12
CA GLN A 89 -16.42 14.06 3.00
C GLN A 89 -15.57 12.98 3.65
N TYR A 90 -14.32 12.76 3.18
CA TYR A 90 -13.48 11.66 3.58
C TYR A 90 -12.23 12.13 4.32
N ASP A 91 -11.67 11.24 5.13
CA ASP A 91 -10.45 11.48 5.91
C ASP A 91 -9.24 10.77 5.28
N ALA A 92 -9.49 9.72 4.50
CA ALA A 92 -8.50 9.07 3.65
C ALA A 92 -9.14 8.47 2.40
N VAL A 93 -8.30 8.16 1.41
CA VAL A 93 -8.64 7.33 0.25
C VAL A 93 -7.83 6.04 0.29
N PHE A 94 -8.44 4.95 -0.18
CA PHE A 94 -7.78 3.66 -0.36
C PHE A 94 -7.89 3.23 -1.82
N PHE A 95 -6.74 2.90 -2.44
CA PHE A 95 -6.67 2.47 -3.83
C PHE A 95 -6.28 1.00 -3.94
N TYR A 96 -7.06 0.28 -4.73
CA TYR A 96 -6.71 -1.00 -5.33
C TYR A 96 -7.06 -0.90 -6.81
N THR A 97 -6.20 -0.23 -7.57
CA THR A 97 -6.49 0.24 -8.93
C THR A 97 -5.40 -0.18 -9.90
N THR A 98 -5.72 -0.28 -11.20
CA THR A 98 -4.74 -0.54 -12.25
C THR A 98 -4.94 0.36 -13.47
N GLY A 99 -3.84 0.65 -14.15
CA GLY A 99 -3.83 1.37 -15.43
C GLY A 99 -4.14 2.86 -15.32
N ASP A 100 -4.37 3.50 -16.45
CA ASP A 100 -4.69 4.92 -16.51
C ASP A 100 -6.20 5.13 -16.32
N LEU A 101 -6.59 5.50 -15.10
CA LEU A 101 -7.98 5.84 -14.80
C LEU A 101 -8.39 7.08 -15.61
N PRO A 102 -9.66 7.17 -16.09
CA PRO A 102 -10.09 8.19 -17.02
C PRO A 102 -10.34 9.55 -16.36
N TRP A 103 -9.32 10.09 -15.68
CA TRP A 103 -9.42 11.34 -14.94
C TRP A 103 -9.01 12.55 -15.77
N SER A 104 -9.67 13.65 -15.51
CA SER A 104 -9.24 14.97 -15.98
C SER A 104 -8.02 15.47 -15.19
N GLU A 105 -7.30 16.45 -15.73
CA GLU A 105 -6.19 17.11 -15.01
C GLU A 105 -6.68 17.76 -13.70
N THR A 106 -7.93 18.25 -13.66
CA THR A 106 -8.55 18.76 -12.44
C THR A 106 -8.65 17.69 -11.37
N GLN A 107 -9.16 16.49 -11.69
CA GLN A 107 -9.27 15.39 -10.74
C GLN A 107 -7.91 14.90 -10.22
N LYS A 108 -6.91 14.88 -11.10
CA LYS A 108 -5.53 14.60 -10.70
C LYS A 108 -5.02 15.63 -9.68
N ALA A 109 -5.24 16.91 -9.96
CA ALA A 109 -4.89 17.98 -9.03
C ALA A 109 -5.68 17.88 -7.71
N ASP A 110 -6.97 17.56 -7.78
CA ASP A 110 -7.84 17.40 -6.61
C ASP A 110 -7.30 16.32 -5.65
N LEU A 111 -6.90 15.15 -6.17
CA LEU A 111 -6.31 14.10 -5.34
C LEU A 111 -5.01 14.58 -4.66
N LEU A 112 -4.08 15.17 -5.42
CA LEU A 112 -2.81 15.62 -4.85
C LEU A 112 -3.01 16.70 -3.79
N ASN A 113 -3.90 17.67 -4.06
CA ASN A 113 -4.22 18.74 -3.13
C ASN A 113 -4.92 18.21 -1.87
N TYR A 114 -5.81 17.24 -2.03
CA TYR A 114 -6.48 16.56 -0.92
C TYR A 114 -5.45 15.94 0.02
N VAL A 115 -4.50 15.15 -0.49
CA VAL A 115 -3.47 14.55 0.35
C VAL A 115 -2.55 15.61 0.94
N LYS A 116 -2.04 16.56 0.14
CA LYS A 116 -1.15 17.64 0.62
C LYS A 116 -1.79 18.51 1.70
N SER A 117 -3.12 18.61 1.75
CA SER A 117 -3.84 19.38 2.77
C SER A 117 -3.87 18.74 4.17
N GLY A 118 -3.44 17.48 4.29
CA GLY A 118 -3.41 16.76 5.57
C GLY A 118 -4.25 15.49 5.62
N LYS A 119 -4.86 15.11 4.49
CA LYS A 119 -5.67 13.89 4.38
C LYS A 119 -4.80 12.66 4.07
N GLY A 120 -5.37 11.47 4.28
CA GLY A 120 -4.67 10.20 4.06
C GLY A 120 -4.78 9.68 2.64
N PHE A 121 -3.68 9.07 2.16
CA PHE A 121 -3.68 8.18 1.01
C PHE A 121 -3.21 6.80 1.42
N THR A 122 -3.93 5.76 1.02
CA THR A 122 -3.53 4.38 1.25
C THR A 122 -3.64 3.59 -0.04
N GLY A 123 -2.75 2.63 -0.24
CA GLY A 123 -2.77 1.77 -1.42
C GLY A 123 -2.37 0.34 -1.08
N SER A 124 -2.97 -0.61 -1.79
CA SER A 124 -2.59 -2.01 -1.69
C SER A 124 -2.30 -2.55 -3.07
N HIS A 125 -1.30 -3.43 -3.13
CA HIS A 125 -0.91 -4.22 -4.30
C HIS A 125 -0.79 -3.36 -5.56
N CYS A 126 -1.75 -3.49 -6.48
CA CYS A 126 -1.72 -2.82 -7.78
C CYS A 126 -1.97 -1.30 -7.75
N ALA A 127 -2.11 -0.67 -6.59
CA ALA A 127 -2.14 0.79 -6.55
C ALA A 127 -0.88 1.42 -7.15
N THR A 128 0.28 0.74 -7.14
CA THR A 128 1.50 1.16 -7.83
C THR A 128 1.52 0.83 -9.33
N ASP A 129 0.57 0.03 -9.83
CA ASP A 129 0.33 -0.29 -11.26
C ASP A 129 -0.71 0.67 -11.87
N THR A 130 -0.69 1.92 -11.43
CA THR A 130 -1.68 2.95 -11.78
C THR A 130 -0.97 4.22 -12.22
N PHE A 131 -1.45 4.87 -13.29
CA PHE A 131 -0.97 6.18 -13.74
C PHE A 131 0.52 6.27 -14.08
N TYR A 132 1.07 5.33 -14.81
CA TYR A 132 2.50 5.33 -15.19
C TYR A 132 2.97 6.61 -15.90
N GLY A 133 2.10 7.27 -16.65
CA GLY A 133 2.39 8.54 -17.32
C GLY A 133 2.24 9.78 -16.44
N TRP A 134 1.86 9.62 -15.16
CA TRP A 134 1.61 10.73 -14.25
C TRP A 134 2.58 10.73 -13.06
N THR A 135 3.79 11.26 -13.28
CA THR A 135 4.89 11.29 -12.30
C THR A 135 4.47 11.77 -10.90
N PRO A 136 3.62 12.82 -10.73
CA PRO A 136 3.22 13.25 -9.38
C PRO A 136 2.47 12.19 -8.58
N TYR A 137 1.78 11.25 -9.23
CA TYR A 137 1.17 10.10 -8.55
C TYR A 137 2.22 9.12 -8.04
N GLY A 138 3.20 8.78 -8.89
CA GLY A 138 4.32 7.93 -8.50
C GLY A 138 5.13 8.54 -7.34
N ASP A 139 5.37 9.86 -7.40
CA ASP A 139 6.03 10.58 -6.31
C ASP A 139 5.20 10.55 -5.02
N MET A 140 3.87 10.63 -5.10
CA MET A 140 3.00 10.54 -3.94
C MET A 140 3.01 9.14 -3.32
N ILE A 141 2.74 8.09 -4.12
CA ILE A 141 2.65 6.71 -3.62
C ILE A 141 4.01 6.11 -3.26
N GLY A 142 5.10 6.62 -3.87
CA GLY A 142 6.46 6.25 -3.53
C GLY A 142 7.16 5.27 -4.48
N GLY A 143 6.51 4.84 -5.55
CA GLY A 143 7.10 3.94 -6.56
C GLY A 143 6.08 3.45 -7.57
N TYR A 144 6.57 2.94 -8.70
CA TYR A 144 5.76 2.24 -9.68
C TYR A 144 6.10 0.75 -9.71
N PHE A 145 5.10 -0.07 -9.94
CA PHE A 145 5.26 -1.49 -10.21
C PHE A 145 6.23 -1.75 -11.37
N ASP A 146 7.13 -2.70 -11.20
CA ASP A 146 8.14 -3.10 -12.18
C ASP A 146 8.24 -4.62 -12.36
N GLY A 147 7.12 -5.31 -12.20
CA GLY A 147 7.04 -6.76 -12.32
C GLY A 147 6.85 -7.47 -10.98
N HIS A 148 6.52 -8.75 -11.09
CA HIS A 148 6.27 -9.65 -9.97
C HIS A 148 7.04 -10.96 -10.21
N PRO A 149 8.36 -11.00 -9.94
CA PRO A 149 9.19 -12.15 -10.26
C PRO A 149 8.77 -13.43 -9.51
N TRP A 150 8.03 -13.28 -8.41
CA TRP A 150 7.63 -14.41 -7.59
C TRP A 150 6.16 -14.36 -7.21
N HIS A 151 5.50 -15.50 -7.29
CA HIS A 151 4.17 -15.76 -6.77
C HIS A 151 4.25 -17.01 -5.90
N THR A 152 4.64 -16.85 -4.64
CA THR A 152 5.03 -17.97 -3.78
C THR A 152 4.95 -17.62 -2.29
N LYS A 153 5.22 -18.63 -1.46
CA LYS A 153 5.45 -18.46 -0.03
C LYS A 153 6.83 -17.83 0.21
N VAL A 154 6.87 -16.79 1.02
CA VAL A 154 8.07 -16.05 1.36
C VAL A 154 8.12 -15.72 2.85
N ASN A 155 9.34 -15.62 3.40
CA ASN A 155 9.57 -14.99 4.70
C ASN A 155 9.67 -13.47 4.53
N VAL A 156 8.86 -12.76 5.30
CA VAL A 156 8.84 -11.29 5.36
C VAL A 156 9.56 -10.83 6.61
N VAL A 157 10.54 -9.96 6.48
CA VAL A 157 11.24 -9.30 7.58
C VAL A 157 10.58 -7.98 7.90
N VAL A 158 10.24 -7.76 9.17
CA VAL A 158 9.65 -6.51 9.67
C VAL A 158 10.78 -5.59 10.11
N GLU A 159 10.95 -4.47 9.39
CA GLU A 159 12.00 -3.50 9.68
C GLU A 159 11.58 -2.47 10.74
N ASP A 160 10.31 -2.07 10.76
CA ASP A 160 9.78 -1.15 11.75
C ASP A 160 8.67 -1.81 12.57
N ARG A 161 9.02 -2.25 13.77
CA ARG A 161 8.08 -2.90 14.72
C ARG A 161 7.34 -1.92 15.61
N THR A 162 7.55 -0.63 15.42
CA THR A 162 6.86 0.44 16.18
C THR A 162 5.69 1.04 15.43
N ASN A 163 5.66 0.89 14.09
CA ASN A 163 4.60 1.43 13.27
C ASN A 163 3.27 0.70 13.53
N PRO A 164 2.13 1.40 13.58
CA PRO A 164 0.81 0.79 13.76
C PRO A 164 0.51 -0.35 12.79
N ALA A 165 1.02 -0.26 11.55
CA ALA A 165 0.82 -1.28 10.52
C ALA A 165 1.59 -2.59 10.77
N THR A 166 2.64 -2.58 11.58
CA THR A 166 3.57 -3.72 11.70
C THR A 166 3.86 -4.18 13.13
N LYS A 167 3.49 -3.40 14.14
CA LYS A 167 3.80 -3.71 15.55
C LYS A 167 3.26 -5.05 16.05
N HIS A 168 2.27 -5.64 15.36
CA HIS A 168 1.66 -6.92 15.71
C HIS A 168 2.28 -8.13 14.99
N LEU A 169 3.21 -7.89 14.04
CA LEU A 169 3.76 -8.95 13.16
C LEU A 169 5.01 -9.67 13.70
N GLY A 170 5.60 -9.17 14.79
CA GLY A 170 6.88 -9.70 15.31
C GLY A 170 8.07 -9.26 14.45
N GLU A 171 9.14 -10.06 14.42
CA GLU A 171 10.36 -9.78 13.64
C GLU A 171 10.24 -10.24 12.20
N SER A 172 9.53 -11.33 11.98
CA SER A 172 9.28 -11.90 10.67
C SER A 172 8.03 -12.77 10.66
N PHE A 173 7.49 -13.01 9.48
CA PHE A 173 6.38 -13.95 9.28
C PHE A 173 6.38 -14.49 7.85
N GLU A 174 5.74 -15.63 7.65
CA GLU A 174 5.56 -16.21 6.32
C GLU A 174 4.20 -15.83 5.73
N ILE A 175 4.19 -15.52 4.43
CA ILE A 175 2.97 -15.28 3.65
C ILE A 175 3.13 -15.83 2.24
N THR A 176 2.03 -16.26 1.62
CA THR A 176 1.98 -16.63 0.21
C THR A 176 1.22 -15.56 -0.55
N ASP A 177 1.89 -14.85 -1.44
CA ASP A 177 1.27 -13.82 -2.27
C ASP A 177 2.05 -13.62 -3.58
N GLU A 178 1.60 -12.72 -4.43
CA GLU A 178 2.37 -12.20 -5.55
C GLU A 178 3.27 -11.06 -5.06
N LEU A 179 4.56 -11.14 -5.40
CA LEU A 179 5.58 -10.29 -4.80
C LEU A 179 6.10 -9.29 -5.83
N TYR A 180 5.81 -8.02 -5.59
CA TYR A 180 6.19 -6.91 -6.46
C TYR A 180 7.63 -6.46 -6.26
N GLN A 181 8.24 -6.00 -7.35
CA GLN A 181 9.38 -5.12 -7.36
C GLN A 181 9.00 -3.75 -7.93
N PHE A 182 9.81 -2.74 -7.64
CA PHE A 182 9.45 -1.36 -7.95
C PHE A 182 10.57 -0.63 -8.71
N ARG A 183 10.15 0.25 -9.62
CA ARG A 183 11.01 1.18 -10.33
C ARG A 183 10.80 2.61 -9.83
N THR A 184 11.62 3.53 -10.35
CA THR A 184 11.51 4.98 -10.11
C THR A 184 10.03 5.45 -10.10
N PRO A 185 9.62 6.25 -9.08
CA PRO A 185 10.47 6.97 -8.13
C PRO A 185 10.81 6.24 -6.82
N TYR A 186 10.65 4.90 -6.74
CA TYR A 186 11.01 4.16 -5.54
C TYR A 186 12.45 4.46 -5.12
N ASN A 187 12.60 4.94 -3.89
CA ASN A 187 13.90 5.22 -3.28
C ASN A 187 13.77 5.21 -1.75
N ARG A 188 14.61 4.43 -1.07
CA ARG A 188 14.64 4.36 0.39
C ARG A 188 14.98 5.69 1.08
N ASP A 189 15.73 6.58 0.42
CA ASP A 189 16.02 7.91 0.96
C ASP A 189 14.78 8.82 1.05
N LYS A 190 13.67 8.38 0.50
CA LYS A 190 12.38 9.10 0.50
C LYS A 190 11.26 8.34 1.21
N LEU A 191 11.50 7.11 1.64
CA LEU A 191 10.49 6.20 2.17
C LEU A 191 10.94 5.61 3.50
N ARG A 192 10.00 5.49 4.43
CA ARG A 192 10.19 4.62 5.59
C ARG A 192 9.62 3.25 5.26
N VAL A 193 10.50 2.34 4.88
CA VAL A 193 10.12 0.94 4.63
C VAL A 193 9.80 0.27 5.97
N LEU A 194 8.66 -0.40 6.02
CA LEU A 194 8.13 -1.07 7.19
C LEU A 194 8.46 -2.56 7.22
N MET A 195 8.45 -3.19 6.05
CA MET A 195 8.77 -4.61 5.87
C MET A 195 9.25 -4.89 4.45
N ARG A 196 10.05 -5.93 4.31
CA ARG A 196 10.61 -6.40 3.04
C ARG A 196 10.64 -7.92 2.95
N ILE A 197 10.85 -8.45 1.76
CA ILE A 197 11.23 -9.85 1.59
C ILE A 197 12.57 -10.10 2.29
N ASP A 198 12.75 -11.29 2.87
CA ASP A 198 14.05 -11.70 3.44
C ASP A 198 15.14 -11.57 2.36
N PRO A 199 16.15 -10.71 2.58
CA PRO A 199 17.18 -10.46 1.56
C PRO A 199 17.99 -11.69 1.19
N LYS A 200 18.21 -12.61 2.13
CA LYS A 200 18.93 -13.87 1.87
C LYS A 200 18.14 -14.72 0.90
N TRP A 201 16.84 -14.86 1.15
CA TRP A 201 15.94 -15.58 0.27
C TRP A 201 15.87 -14.94 -1.12
N ALA A 202 15.72 -13.60 -1.20
CA ALA A 202 15.68 -12.88 -2.46
C ALA A 202 16.96 -13.06 -3.28
N LYS A 203 18.13 -12.94 -2.63
CA LYS A 203 19.44 -13.16 -3.24
C LYS A 203 19.60 -14.58 -3.79
N GLU A 204 19.23 -15.60 -3.01
CA GLU A 204 19.27 -17.00 -3.45
C GLU A 204 18.41 -17.20 -4.70
N LYS A 205 17.17 -16.71 -4.70
CA LYS A 205 16.24 -16.82 -5.84
C LYS A 205 16.76 -16.12 -7.09
N ARG A 206 17.30 -14.91 -6.93
CA ARG A 206 17.92 -14.16 -8.05
C ARG A 206 19.12 -14.91 -8.64
N LEU A 207 20.02 -15.43 -7.79
CA LEU A 207 21.19 -16.17 -8.23
C LEU A 207 20.80 -17.49 -8.93
N ASP A 208 19.80 -18.19 -8.46
CA ASP A 208 19.30 -19.42 -9.08
C ASP A 208 18.65 -19.11 -10.45
N GLU A 209 17.87 -18.03 -10.57
CA GLU A 209 17.33 -17.58 -11.85
C GLU A 209 18.44 -17.26 -12.85
N LEU A 210 19.46 -16.52 -12.43
CA LEU A 210 20.61 -16.18 -13.29
C LEU A 210 21.35 -17.43 -13.79
N LYS A 211 21.57 -18.45 -12.94
CA LYS A 211 22.16 -19.74 -13.34
C LYS A 211 21.28 -20.47 -14.36
N GLN A 212 19.97 -20.51 -14.14
CA GLN A 212 19.01 -21.13 -15.06
C GLN A 212 19.02 -20.44 -16.43
N ILE A 213 19.03 -19.10 -16.44
CA ILE A 213 19.10 -18.31 -17.69
C ILE A 213 20.42 -18.58 -18.42
N ALA A 214 21.55 -18.58 -17.70
CA ALA A 214 22.86 -18.87 -18.30
C ALA A 214 22.90 -20.27 -18.94
N SER A 215 22.41 -21.28 -18.23
CA SER A 215 22.30 -22.65 -18.74
C SER A 215 21.41 -22.76 -19.99
N ARG A 216 20.24 -22.07 -19.95
CA ARG A 216 19.29 -22.07 -21.07
C ARG A 216 19.84 -21.32 -22.30
N LYS A 217 20.57 -20.22 -22.11
CA LYS A 217 21.28 -19.51 -23.20
C LYS A 217 22.30 -20.41 -23.84
N ALA A 218 23.19 -21.04 -23.08
CA ALA A 218 24.19 -21.96 -23.57
C ALA A 218 23.58 -23.12 -24.39
N ALA A 219 22.50 -23.72 -23.90
CA ALA A 219 21.77 -24.76 -24.61
C ALA A 219 21.19 -24.29 -25.94
N LEU A 220 20.66 -23.07 -26.00
CA LEU A 220 20.14 -22.48 -27.25
C LEU A 220 21.26 -22.14 -28.25
N GLU A 221 22.43 -21.70 -27.79
CA GLU A 221 23.60 -21.44 -28.60
C GLU A 221 24.14 -22.73 -29.23
N VAL A 222 24.31 -23.79 -28.44
CA VAL A 222 24.70 -25.12 -28.94
C VAL A 222 23.69 -25.64 -29.98
N LYS A 223 22.40 -25.48 -29.72
CA LYS A 223 21.34 -25.84 -30.67
C LYS A 223 21.44 -25.03 -31.96
N ALA A 224 21.69 -23.75 -31.88
CA ALA A 224 21.86 -22.88 -33.06
C ALA A 224 23.05 -23.31 -33.93
N GLU A 225 24.19 -23.66 -33.31
CA GLU A 225 25.36 -24.16 -34.00
C GLU A 225 25.09 -25.51 -34.71
N SER A 226 24.39 -26.43 -34.05
CA SER A 226 24.00 -27.73 -34.66
C SER A 226 23.10 -27.52 -35.88
N LEU A 227 22.06 -26.69 -35.75
CA LEU A 227 21.13 -26.39 -36.84
C LEU A 227 21.83 -25.71 -38.03
N ALA A 228 22.78 -24.82 -37.74
CA ALA A 228 23.56 -24.18 -38.80
C ALA A 228 24.42 -25.19 -39.58
N LYS A 229 25.03 -26.17 -38.91
CA LYS A 229 25.79 -27.27 -39.55
C LYS A 229 24.87 -28.16 -40.40
N GLU A 230 23.62 -28.31 -40.06
CA GLU A 230 22.60 -29.05 -40.80
C GLU A 230 21.99 -28.24 -41.97
N GLY A 231 22.42 -26.99 -42.19
CA GLY A 231 21.89 -26.11 -43.25
C GLY A 231 20.52 -25.47 -42.88
N LYS A 232 20.03 -25.64 -41.63
CA LYS A 232 18.75 -25.11 -41.14
C LYS A 232 18.92 -23.68 -40.63
N THR A 233 19.30 -22.75 -41.53
CA THR A 233 19.70 -21.39 -41.19
C THR A 233 18.61 -20.60 -40.45
N ALA A 234 17.34 -20.68 -40.88
CA ALA A 234 16.25 -19.95 -40.27
C ALA A 234 15.96 -20.40 -38.81
N GLU A 235 16.07 -21.71 -38.55
CA GLU A 235 15.91 -22.28 -37.21
C GLU A 235 17.09 -21.93 -36.29
N ALA A 236 18.32 -21.88 -36.84
CA ALA A 236 19.51 -21.45 -36.13
C ALA A 236 19.39 -19.97 -35.67
N GLU A 237 18.99 -19.08 -36.59
CA GLU A 237 18.77 -17.66 -36.23
C GLU A 237 17.65 -17.48 -35.23
N LYS A 238 16.58 -18.27 -35.31
CA LYS A 238 15.51 -18.26 -34.26
C LYS A 238 16.07 -18.66 -32.89
N ALA A 239 16.89 -19.72 -32.80
CA ALA A 239 17.48 -20.17 -31.55
C ALA A 239 18.40 -19.09 -30.94
N LYS A 240 19.20 -18.40 -31.74
CA LYS A 240 20.03 -17.25 -31.31
C LYS A 240 19.14 -16.10 -30.78
N SER A 241 18.08 -15.77 -31.54
CA SER A 241 17.12 -14.72 -31.12
C SER A 241 16.45 -15.07 -29.80
N ASP A 242 16.04 -16.32 -29.61
CA ASP A 242 15.41 -16.78 -28.36
C ASP A 242 16.41 -16.73 -27.18
N ALA A 243 17.68 -17.06 -27.39
CA ALA A 243 18.74 -16.90 -26.40
C ALA A 243 18.93 -15.42 -25.98
N ALA A 244 18.96 -14.52 -26.97
CA ALA A 244 19.13 -13.08 -26.74
C ALA A 244 17.95 -12.43 -25.96
N LYS A 245 16.75 -13.01 -26.08
CA LYS A 245 15.54 -12.53 -25.38
C LYS A 245 15.43 -12.97 -23.92
N LEU A 246 16.22 -13.96 -23.48
CA LEU A 246 16.21 -14.42 -22.10
C LEU A 246 16.79 -13.35 -21.20
N LYS A 247 15.94 -12.81 -20.30
CA LYS A 247 16.31 -11.82 -19.30
C LYS A 247 15.77 -12.26 -17.94
N PRO A 248 16.42 -11.85 -16.83
CA PRO A 248 15.89 -12.08 -15.50
C PRO A 248 14.55 -11.38 -15.30
N GLY A 249 13.63 -12.02 -14.58
CA GLY A 249 12.41 -11.38 -14.07
C GLY A 249 12.72 -10.49 -12.87
N VAL A 250 13.78 -10.83 -12.12
CA VAL A 250 14.28 -9.97 -11.02
C VAL A 250 15.15 -8.87 -11.62
N HIS A 251 14.68 -7.62 -11.51
CA HIS A 251 15.37 -6.45 -12.06
C HIS A 251 16.29 -5.75 -11.04
N ARG A 252 16.10 -6.03 -9.74
CA ARG A 252 16.90 -5.43 -8.66
C ARG A 252 18.11 -6.28 -8.32
N GLU A 253 19.28 -5.65 -8.34
CA GLU A 253 20.57 -6.29 -8.01
C GLU A 253 20.95 -6.14 -6.53
N ASP A 254 20.30 -5.20 -5.82
CA ASP A 254 20.54 -4.90 -4.41
C ASP A 254 19.76 -5.77 -3.43
N ASP A 255 18.96 -6.72 -3.95
CA ASP A 255 18.12 -7.65 -3.19
C ASP A 255 17.15 -6.93 -2.20
N ASP A 256 16.91 -5.62 -2.41
CA ASP A 256 15.99 -4.81 -1.60
C ASP A 256 14.57 -4.83 -2.19
N HIS A 257 13.76 -5.76 -1.71
CA HIS A 257 12.38 -5.94 -2.13
C HIS A 257 11.42 -5.50 -1.02
N ALA A 258 11.19 -4.18 -0.90
CA ALA A 258 10.21 -3.64 0.03
C ALA A 258 8.80 -4.15 -0.26
N LEU A 259 8.04 -4.43 0.81
CA LEU A 259 6.65 -4.87 0.72
C LEU A 259 5.66 -3.87 1.31
N ALA A 260 6.11 -2.96 2.16
CA ALA A 260 5.28 -1.87 2.66
C ALA A 260 6.12 -0.68 3.10
N TRP A 261 5.54 0.51 2.98
CA TRP A 261 6.16 1.75 3.45
C TRP A 261 5.14 2.79 3.86
N VAL A 262 5.64 3.77 4.60
CA VAL A 262 4.94 5.02 4.89
C VAL A 262 5.80 6.21 4.48
N ARG A 263 5.16 7.34 4.25
CA ARG A 263 5.80 8.63 4.04
C ARG A 263 4.84 9.78 4.32
N ASP A 264 5.40 10.95 4.56
CA ASP A 264 4.65 12.20 4.51
C ASP A 264 4.58 12.72 3.07
N TYR A 265 3.45 13.35 2.72
CA TYR A 265 3.26 14.03 1.45
C TYR A 265 2.54 15.37 1.65
N GLY A 266 3.29 16.46 1.68
CA GLY A 266 2.79 17.74 2.17
C GLY A 266 2.46 17.65 3.66
N LYS A 267 1.23 17.94 4.05
CA LYS A 267 0.73 17.74 5.43
C LYS A 267 0.05 16.37 5.62
N GLY A 268 -0.17 15.64 4.54
CA GLY A 268 -0.86 14.34 4.56
C GLY A 268 0.10 13.17 4.71
N ARG A 269 -0.48 11.98 4.83
CA ARG A 269 0.22 10.74 5.11
C ARG A 269 -0.12 9.69 4.08
N VAL A 270 0.89 8.95 3.65
CA VAL A 270 0.77 7.88 2.68
C VAL A 270 1.20 6.56 3.31
N PHE A 271 0.37 5.55 3.16
CA PHE A 271 0.69 4.16 3.46
C PHE A 271 0.50 3.31 2.20
N TYR A 272 1.45 2.42 1.92
CA TYR A 272 1.34 1.45 0.84
C TYR A 272 1.79 0.07 1.31
N THR A 273 1.11 -0.97 0.81
CA THR A 273 1.53 -2.37 0.93
C THR A 273 1.44 -3.08 -0.42
N ALA A 274 2.47 -3.85 -0.79
CA ALA A 274 2.51 -4.66 -2.00
C ALA A 274 1.65 -5.93 -1.89
N LEU A 275 1.27 -6.32 -0.68
CA LEU A 275 0.45 -7.51 -0.43
C LEU A 275 -1.01 -7.28 -0.81
N GLY A 276 -1.73 -8.39 -1.04
CA GLY A 276 -3.17 -8.36 -1.28
C GLY A 276 -3.62 -8.89 -2.64
N HIS A 277 -2.74 -9.58 -3.41
CA HIS A 277 -3.12 -10.21 -4.69
C HIS A 277 -4.13 -11.34 -4.48
N ARG A 278 -3.86 -12.20 -3.51
CA ARG A 278 -4.63 -13.44 -3.30
C ARG A 278 -5.86 -13.22 -2.43
N PRO A 279 -6.99 -13.88 -2.75
CA PRO A 279 -8.19 -13.85 -1.89
C PRO A 279 -7.94 -14.30 -0.44
N GLU A 280 -7.00 -15.24 -0.25
CA GLU A 280 -6.64 -15.75 1.08
C GLU A 280 -5.98 -14.70 1.94
N VAL A 281 -5.21 -13.78 1.34
CA VAL A 281 -4.54 -12.68 2.04
C VAL A 281 -5.57 -11.74 2.68
N TRP A 282 -6.68 -11.48 2.01
CA TRP A 282 -7.80 -10.68 2.56
C TRP A 282 -8.61 -11.38 3.67
N LYS A 283 -8.28 -12.63 3.98
CA LYS A 283 -8.82 -13.39 5.12
C LYS A 283 -7.79 -13.56 6.24
N ASP A 284 -6.53 -13.26 6.00
CA ASP A 284 -5.46 -13.34 7.00
C ASP A 284 -5.56 -12.18 7.98
N LYS A 285 -5.79 -12.47 9.25
CA LYS A 285 -5.90 -11.45 10.30
C LYS A 285 -4.66 -10.57 10.40
N ARG A 286 -3.46 -11.12 10.16
CA ARG A 286 -2.19 -10.37 10.21
C ARG A 286 -2.17 -9.29 9.13
N PHE A 287 -2.64 -9.63 7.92
CA PHE A 287 -2.76 -8.68 6.82
C PHE A 287 -3.86 -7.63 7.08
N LEU A 288 -5.01 -8.05 7.58
CA LEU A 288 -6.09 -7.10 7.91
C LEU A 288 -5.68 -6.12 9.01
N ASP A 289 -4.97 -6.58 10.04
CA ASP A 289 -4.41 -5.71 11.10
C ASP A 289 -3.31 -4.80 10.53
N HIS A 290 -2.51 -5.28 9.56
CA HIS A 290 -1.51 -4.49 8.85
C HIS A 290 -2.15 -3.33 8.07
N VAL A 291 -3.15 -3.63 7.26
CA VAL A 291 -3.90 -2.62 6.49
C VAL A 291 -4.62 -1.64 7.42
N ARG A 292 -5.25 -2.16 8.50
CA ARG A 292 -5.88 -1.33 9.54
C ARG A 292 -4.91 -0.32 10.14
N GLY A 293 -3.74 -0.79 10.59
CA GLY A 293 -2.72 0.08 11.18
C GLY A 293 -2.19 1.13 10.20
N GLY A 294 -2.02 0.77 8.93
CA GLY A 294 -1.66 1.70 7.86
C GLY A 294 -2.71 2.77 7.61
N MET A 295 -3.99 2.38 7.62
CA MET A 295 -5.11 3.33 7.50
C MET A 295 -5.22 4.25 8.74
N GLN A 296 -5.05 3.71 9.95
CA GLN A 296 -5.01 4.52 11.17
C GLN A 296 -3.90 5.58 11.12
N TYR A 297 -2.69 5.20 10.64
CA TYR A 297 -1.60 6.15 10.41
C TYR A 297 -2.00 7.21 9.37
N ALA A 298 -2.52 6.81 8.21
CA ALA A 298 -2.89 7.73 7.13
C ALA A 298 -4.00 8.71 7.55
N MET A 299 -5.01 8.25 8.30
CA MET A 299 -6.09 9.08 8.82
C MET A 299 -5.69 9.93 10.06
N GLY A 300 -4.47 9.78 10.57
CA GLY A 300 -4.01 10.52 11.73
C GLY A 300 -4.57 10.02 13.06
N GLN A 301 -5.18 8.85 13.10
CA GLN A 301 -5.67 8.21 14.34
C GLN A 301 -4.52 7.58 15.15
N ALA A 302 -3.41 7.29 14.50
CA ALA A 302 -2.19 6.82 15.14
C ALA A 302 -0.97 7.57 14.58
N THR A 303 0.01 7.84 15.43
CA THR A 303 1.25 8.49 15.06
C THR A 303 2.35 7.47 14.83
N SER A 304 3.23 7.74 13.89
CA SER A 304 4.46 7.00 13.65
C SER A 304 5.48 7.91 12.99
N ASP A 305 6.75 7.60 13.19
CA ASP A 305 7.83 8.23 12.44
C ASP A 305 7.71 7.82 10.96
N ALA A 306 7.76 8.79 10.05
CA ALA A 306 7.75 8.61 8.61
C ALA A 306 9.07 9.04 7.96
N SER A 307 10.06 9.40 8.78
CA SER A 307 11.39 9.75 8.28
C SER A 307 11.99 8.59 7.50
N PRO A 308 12.58 8.84 6.34
CA PRO A 308 13.21 7.81 5.52
C PRO A 308 14.20 6.96 6.32
N ARG A 309 14.28 5.68 5.97
CA ARG A 309 15.17 4.75 6.62
C ARG A 309 15.99 4.01 5.56
N PRO A 310 17.34 4.09 5.62
CA PRO A 310 18.18 3.27 4.78
C PRO A 310 17.91 1.78 5.04
N ALA A 311 18.25 0.92 4.09
CA ALA A 311 18.18 -0.51 4.33
C ALA A 311 19.06 -0.84 5.56
N PRO A 312 18.58 -1.70 6.48
CA PRO A 312 19.44 -2.23 7.52
C PRO A 312 20.66 -2.87 6.86
N GLY A 313 21.84 -2.57 7.36
CA GLY A 313 23.08 -3.24 6.90
C GLY A 313 22.96 -4.76 7.02
N GLU A 314 23.63 -5.49 6.13
CA GLU A 314 23.76 -6.95 6.19
C GLU A 314 24.49 -7.39 7.45
#